data_9b706793f6b0b35bd4d4d11697456c44
#
_entry.id   9b706793f6b0b35bd4d4d11697456c44
#
_cell.length_a   1.000
_cell.length_b   1.000
_cell.length_c   1.000
_cell.angle_alpha   90.00
_cell.angle_beta   90.00
_cell.angle_gamma   90.00
#
_symmetry.space_group_name_H-M   'P 1'
#
loop_
_entity.id
_entity.type
_entity.pdbx_description
1 polymer ?
#
loop_
_entity_poly.entity_id
_entity_poly.type
_entity_poly.pdbx_seq_one_letter_code
_entity_poly.pdbx_strand_id
1 'polypeptide(L)'
;MSTHAALEDHARAQALSVPTPAVQTLLTVGLAAMICAVAFVADGGLRLGRTTPAELGLILGGGATVCGALLLAPRRERLWGVGPLALLLVLAVLTALSITWAASPSEAWLEANRTLAYAAVFAGAVALAHSVPGRWSAIVAAITLSAVAISAYAVLTKIFPGALNPDEIYARLRQPFGYWNSVGLAAALGVPGCLWLGTRRTGHQALNALAYPALGLLVLTMLLSFSRGAVLAAALGATFWIAVVPRRRR
;
A
#
# COMPACT_ATOMS: atom_id res chain seq x y z
N MET A 1 8.63 33.79 33.36
CA MET A 1 8.20 33.36 32.01
C MET A 1 6.88 32.63 32.22
N SER A 2 5.77 33.24 31.76
CA SER A 2 4.43 32.82 32.20
C SER A 2 4.00 31.51 31.50
N THR A 3 3.30 30.68 32.24
CA THR A 3 2.64 29.44 31.75
C THR A 3 1.77 29.67 30.49
N HIS A 4 1.29 30.89 30.27
CA HIS A 4 0.53 31.30 29.08
C HIS A 4 1.37 31.27 27.79
N ALA A 5 2.59 31.76 27.82
CA ALA A 5 3.49 31.78 26.66
C ALA A 5 3.91 30.35 26.24
N ALA A 6 4.10 29.45 27.22
CA ALA A 6 4.43 28.06 26.94
C ALA A 6 3.24 27.28 26.34
N LEU A 7 2.00 27.60 26.72
CA LEU A 7 0.78 27.02 26.15
C LEU A 7 0.51 27.54 24.72
N GLU A 8 0.81 28.83 24.46
CA GLU A 8 0.68 29.41 23.13
C GLU A 8 1.74 28.85 22.16
N ASP A 9 2.97 28.65 22.62
CA ASP A 9 4.02 28.00 21.82
C ASP A 9 3.74 26.53 21.55
N HIS A 10 3.18 25.81 22.52
CA HIS A 10 2.71 24.43 22.30
C HIS A 10 1.53 24.36 21.33
N ALA A 11 0.56 25.28 21.43
CA ALA A 11 -0.57 25.35 20.51
C ALA A 11 -0.12 25.73 19.08
N ARG A 12 0.85 26.66 18.95
CA ARG A 12 1.47 27.01 17.66
C ARG A 12 2.28 25.86 17.07
N ALA A 13 3.06 25.15 17.88
CA ALA A 13 3.81 23.97 17.43
C ALA A 13 2.87 22.83 16.98
N GLN A 14 1.73 22.63 17.66
CA GLN A 14 0.70 21.70 17.25
C GLN A 14 -0.04 22.15 15.98
N ALA A 15 -0.33 23.44 15.81
CA ALA A 15 -0.96 23.97 14.60
C ALA A 15 -0.05 23.88 13.37
N LEU A 16 1.26 24.02 13.54
CA LEU A 16 2.26 23.84 12.47
C LEU A 16 2.47 22.35 12.11
N SER A 17 2.05 21.42 12.96
CA SER A 17 2.16 19.96 12.72
C SER A 17 0.98 19.36 11.96
N VAL A 18 -0.11 20.11 11.78
CA VAL A 18 -1.26 19.66 10.95
C VAL A 18 -0.89 19.90 9.49
N PRO A 19 -0.70 18.83 8.69
CA PRO A 19 -0.35 19.01 7.29
C PRO A 19 -1.47 19.76 6.57
N THR A 20 -1.08 20.72 5.75
CA THR A 20 -2.04 21.41 4.89
C THR A 20 -2.76 20.37 4.03
N PRO A 21 -4.07 20.52 3.77
CA PRO A 21 -4.85 19.57 2.97
C PRO A 21 -4.21 19.29 1.59
N ALA A 22 -3.50 20.26 1.03
CA ALA A 22 -2.76 20.11 -0.23
C ALA A 22 -1.61 19.09 -0.12
N VAL A 23 -0.84 19.11 0.95
CA VAL A 23 0.27 18.15 1.17
C VAL A 23 -0.26 16.73 1.37
N GLN A 24 -1.37 16.59 2.09
CA GLN A 24 -2.00 15.29 2.27
C GLN A 24 -2.52 14.72 0.95
N THR A 25 -3.15 15.54 0.12
CA THR A 25 -3.62 15.15 -1.22
C THR A 25 -2.45 14.78 -2.11
N LEU A 26 -1.39 15.57 -2.15
CA LEU A 26 -0.20 15.30 -2.95
C LEU A 26 0.45 13.96 -2.56
N LEU A 27 0.57 13.67 -1.26
CA LEU A 27 1.09 12.40 -0.76
C LEU A 27 0.18 11.23 -1.16
N THR A 28 -1.13 11.38 -1.00
CA THR A 28 -2.09 10.33 -1.37
C THR A 28 -2.00 10.01 -2.85
N VAL A 29 -2.05 11.04 -3.71
CA VAL A 29 -1.99 10.85 -5.17
C VAL A 29 -0.63 10.35 -5.60
N GLY A 30 0.46 10.88 -5.06
CA GLY A 30 1.83 10.44 -5.37
C GLY A 30 2.08 8.98 -5.01
N LEU A 31 1.68 8.57 -3.79
CA LEU A 31 1.78 7.17 -3.36
C LEU A 31 0.88 6.25 -4.19
N ALA A 32 -0.35 6.67 -4.49
CA ALA A 32 -1.26 5.90 -5.32
C ALA A 32 -0.72 5.73 -6.74
N ALA A 33 -0.20 6.80 -7.34
CA ALA A 33 0.43 6.75 -8.66
C ALA A 33 1.65 5.82 -8.67
N MET A 34 2.48 5.86 -7.62
CA MET A 34 3.63 4.97 -7.47
C MET A 34 3.20 3.50 -7.39
N ILE A 35 2.19 3.18 -6.56
CA ILE A 35 1.67 1.80 -6.43
C ILE A 35 1.09 1.33 -7.76
N CYS A 36 0.31 2.16 -8.44
CA CYS A 36 -0.22 1.83 -9.77
C CYS A 36 0.92 1.65 -10.79
N ALA A 37 1.91 2.54 -10.83
CA ALA A 37 3.05 2.43 -11.74
C ALA A 37 3.78 1.09 -11.55
N VAL A 38 4.05 0.69 -10.31
CA VAL A 38 4.65 -0.61 -10.00
C VAL A 38 3.75 -1.75 -10.46
N ALA A 39 2.44 -1.69 -10.21
CA ALA A 39 1.49 -2.72 -10.61
C ALA A 39 1.46 -2.93 -12.13
N PHE A 40 1.51 -1.85 -12.91
CA PHE A 40 1.46 -1.90 -14.38
C PHE A 40 2.83 -2.18 -15.02
N VAL A 41 3.93 -1.69 -14.43
CA VAL A 41 5.29 -1.88 -14.98
C VAL A 41 5.82 -3.27 -14.66
N ALA A 42 5.63 -3.75 -13.43
CA ALA A 42 6.18 -5.05 -12.99
C ALA A 42 5.46 -6.27 -13.60
N ASP A 43 4.30 -6.08 -14.22
CA ASP A 43 3.52 -7.16 -14.89
C ASP A 43 3.38 -8.40 -13.97
N GLY A 44 3.07 -8.15 -12.69
CA GLY A 44 2.93 -9.17 -11.66
C GLY A 44 4.20 -9.89 -11.23
N GLY A 45 5.37 -9.45 -11.67
CA GLY A 45 6.64 -10.10 -11.34
C GLY A 45 6.93 -11.38 -12.15
N LEU A 46 6.17 -11.63 -13.23
CA LEU A 46 6.29 -12.84 -14.04
C LEU A 46 7.40 -12.75 -15.09
N ARG A 47 7.87 -11.55 -15.41
CA ARG A 47 8.90 -11.31 -16.43
C ARG A 47 10.11 -10.60 -15.82
N LEU A 48 11.26 -11.26 -15.79
CA LEU A 48 12.51 -10.73 -15.22
C LEU A 48 12.87 -9.34 -15.75
N GLY A 49 12.77 -9.12 -17.05
CA GLY A 49 13.10 -7.83 -17.67
C GLY A 49 12.26 -6.65 -17.19
N ARG A 50 11.07 -6.89 -16.61
CA ARG A 50 10.20 -5.87 -16.03
C ARG A 50 10.28 -5.83 -14.50
N THR A 51 10.54 -6.96 -13.89
CA THR A 51 10.61 -7.10 -12.42
C THR A 51 11.88 -6.45 -11.86
N THR A 52 13.04 -6.69 -12.50
CA THR A 52 14.32 -6.15 -12.03
C THR A 52 14.34 -4.61 -11.92
N PRO A 53 13.93 -3.82 -12.95
CA PRO A 53 13.92 -2.37 -12.81
C PRO A 53 12.88 -1.89 -11.77
N ALA A 54 11.77 -2.61 -11.59
CA ALA A 54 10.79 -2.29 -10.55
C ALA A 54 11.37 -2.53 -9.15
N GLU A 55 12.04 -3.66 -8.91
CA GLU A 55 12.72 -3.97 -7.64
C GLU A 55 13.81 -2.95 -7.33
N LEU A 56 14.66 -2.60 -8.31
CA LEU A 56 15.68 -1.55 -8.14
C LEU A 56 15.04 -0.21 -7.78
N GLY A 57 13.98 0.18 -8.47
CA GLY A 57 13.24 1.41 -8.17
C GLY A 57 12.66 1.41 -6.74
N LEU A 58 12.13 0.28 -6.28
CA LEU A 58 11.60 0.12 -4.93
C LEU A 58 12.71 0.17 -3.86
N ILE A 59 13.86 -0.47 -4.11
CA ILE A 59 15.02 -0.45 -3.20
C ILE A 59 15.58 0.98 -3.09
N LEU A 60 15.78 1.66 -4.22
CA LEU A 60 16.29 3.03 -4.23
C LEU A 60 15.30 4.02 -3.61
N GLY A 61 14.01 3.90 -3.95
CA GLY A 61 12.97 4.74 -3.40
C GLY A 61 12.77 4.55 -1.89
N GLY A 62 12.75 3.30 -1.42
CA GLY A 62 12.69 2.98 0.00
C GLY A 62 13.92 3.48 0.74
N GLY A 63 15.11 3.24 0.20
CA GLY A 63 16.39 3.75 0.76
C GLY A 63 16.44 5.27 0.82
N ALA A 64 16.05 5.96 -0.25
CA ALA A 64 15.99 7.42 -0.29
C ALA A 64 15.01 7.98 0.75
N THR A 65 13.85 7.31 0.94
CA THR A 65 12.87 7.70 1.95
C THR A 65 13.43 7.55 3.36
N VAL A 66 14.15 6.45 3.65
CA VAL A 66 14.83 6.24 4.94
C VAL A 66 15.92 7.29 5.15
N CYS A 67 16.78 7.54 4.17
CA CYS A 67 17.81 8.56 4.25
C CYS A 67 17.22 9.95 4.47
N GLY A 68 16.18 10.32 3.72
CA GLY A 68 15.48 11.57 3.89
C GLY A 68 14.87 11.73 5.28
N ALA A 69 14.27 10.66 5.82
CA ALA A 69 13.74 10.67 7.18
C ALA A 69 14.83 10.85 8.24
N LEU A 70 15.96 10.17 8.08
CA LEU A 70 17.09 10.28 9.02
C LEU A 70 17.72 11.67 9.03
N LEU A 71 17.74 12.35 7.87
CA LEU A 71 18.35 13.66 7.71
C LEU A 71 17.42 14.83 8.11
N LEU A 72 16.13 14.69 7.80
CA LEU A 72 15.17 15.80 7.85
C LEU A 72 14.13 15.67 8.97
N ALA A 73 13.89 14.46 9.49
CA ALA A 73 12.87 14.28 10.51
C ALA A 73 13.38 14.60 11.91
N PRO A 74 12.56 15.26 12.76
CA PRO A 74 12.91 15.47 14.16
C PRO A 74 13.01 14.13 14.88
N ARG A 75 14.03 13.97 15.71
CA ARG A 75 14.21 12.74 16.50
C ARG A 75 13.03 12.55 17.44
N ARG A 76 12.32 11.45 17.30
CA ARG A 76 11.22 11.02 18.17
C ARG A 76 11.62 9.77 18.94
N GLU A 77 11.17 9.68 20.19
CA GLU A 77 11.60 8.66 21.13
C GLU A 77 11.12 7.22 20.82
N ARG A 78 10.06 7.03 20.04
CA ARG A 78 9.50 5.70 19.73
C ARG A 78 9.32 5.48 18.24
N LEU A 79 10.06 4.50 17.72
CA LEU A 79 9.93 3.98 16.36
C LEU A 79 9.00 2.77 16.35
N TRP A 80 7.78 2.98 15.84
CA TRP A 80 6.85 1.87 15.62
C TRP A 80 7.23 1.12 14.35
N GLY A 81 7.13 -0.25 14.38
CA GLY A 81 7.43 -1.09 13.22
C GLY A 81 8.88 -1.59 13.14
N VAL A 82 9.75 -1.23 14.09
CA VAL A 82 11.14 -1.70 14.10
C VAL A 82 11.24 -3.22 14.27
N GLY A 83 10.39 -3.82 15.11
CA GLY A 83 10.39 -5.28 15.30
C GLY A 83 10.09 -6.05 14.01
N PRO A 84 8.96 -5.81 13.33
CA PRO A 84 8.69 -6.39 12.02
C PRO A 84 9.76 -6.07 10.97
N LEU A 85 10.32 -4.85 10.96
CA LEU A 85 11.42 -4.49 10.06
C LEU A 85 12.68 -5.34 10.32
N ALA A 86 13.04 -5.52 11.59
CA ALA A 86 14.19 -6.35 11.96
C ALA A 86 14.00 -7.80 11.49
N LEU A 87 12.81 -8.39 11.69
CA LEU A 87 12.51 -9.73 11.20
C LEU A 87 12.59 -9.82 9.68
N LEU A 88 12.11 -8.82 8.97
CA LEU A 88 12.18 -8.78 7.51
C LEU A 88 13.63 -8.63 7.01
N LEU A 89 14.46 -7.84 7.71
CA LEU A 89 15.89 -7.74 7.42
C LEU A 89 16.63 -9.05 7.69
N VAL A 90 16.31 -9.75 8.79
CA VAL A 90 16.85 -11.09 9.07
C VAL A 90 16.47 -12.07 7.96
N LEU A 91 15.22 -12.01 7.48
CA LEU A 91 14.80 -12.83 6.35
C LEU A 91 15.56 -12.46 5.07
N ALA A 92 15.79 -11.19 4.79
CA ALA A 92 16.56 -10.74 3.63
C ALA A 92 18.02 -11.22 3.70
N VAL A 93 18.64 -11.18 4.88
CA VAL A 93 19.99 -11.73 5.08
C VAL A 93 19.98 -13.25 4.88
N LEU A 94 19.00 -13.96 5.45
CA LEU A 94 18.88 -15.41 5.31
C LEU A 94 18.69 -15.82 3.84
N THR A 95 17.83 -15.13 3.08
CA THR A 95 17.65 -15.38 1.65
C THR A 95 18.91 -15.07 0.85
N ALA A 96 19.66 -14.02 1.19
CA ALA A 96 20.94 -13.73 0.55
C ALA A 96 21.99 -14.80 0.85
N LEU A 97 22.09 -15.25 2.11
CA LEU A 97 23.01 -16.34 2.49
C LEU A 97 22.63 -17.66 1.82
N SER A 98 21.35 -17.92 1.61
CA SER A 98 20.89 -19.18 1.00
C SER A 98 21.43 -19.40 -0.42
N ILE A 99 21.89 -18.36 -1.11
CA ILE A 99 22.52 -18.45 -2.43
C ILE A 99 23.73 -19.40 -2.40
N THR A 100 24.45 -19.47 -1.27
CA THR A 100 25.68 -20.26 -1.14
C THR A 100 25.44 -21.77 -1.10
N TRP A 101 24.24 -22.21 -0.72
CA TRP A 101 23.87 -23.65 -0.63
C TRP A 101 22.63 -24.02 -1.45
N ALA A 102 22.06 -23.10 -2.21
CA ALA A 102 20.87 -23.36 -3.01
C ALA A 102 21.19 -24.31 -4.17
N ALA A 103 20.25 -25.19 -4.49
CA ALA A 103 20.32 -26.06 -5.66
C ALA A 103 20.30 -25.24 -6.98
N SER A 104 19.64 -24.08 -6.98
CA SER A 104 19.63 -23.10 -8.07
C SER A 104 20.04 -21.72 -7.53
N PRO A 105 21.31 -21.33 -7.58
CA PRO A 105 21.79 -20.04 -7.09
C PRO A 105 21.13 -18.84 -7.80
N SER A 106 20.78 -18.98 -9.09
CA SER A 106 20.10 -17.92 -9.86
C SER A 106 18.71 -17.62 -9.32
N GLU A 107 17.93 -18.66 -9.00
CA GLU A 107 16.59 -18.48 -8.40
C GLU A 107 16.70 -17.90 -6.98
N ALA A 108 17.66 -18.38 -6.19
CA ALA A 108 17.91 -17.85 -4.86
C ALA A 108 18.31 -16.36 -4.90
N TRP A 109 19.09 -15.94 -5.89
CA TRP A 109 19.44 -14.54 -6.13
C TRP A 109 18.21 -13.68 -6.40
N LEU A 110 17.27 -14.17 -7.22
CA LEU A 110 16.02 -13.45 -7.52
C LEU A 110 15.16 -13.30 -6.25
N GLU A 111 15.05 -14.34 -5.43
CA GLU A 111 14.30 -14.27 -4.17
C GLU A 111 14.97 -13.35 -3.15
N ALA A 112 16.31 -13.30 -3.10
CA ALA A 112 17.04 -12.36 -2.25
C ALA A 112 16.77 -10.90 -2.65
N ASN A 113 16.81 -10.58 -3.94
CA ASN A 113 16.48 -9.24 -4.44
C ASN A 113 15.04 -8.85 -4.15
N ARG A 114 14.10 -9.76 -4.34
CA ARG A 114 12.69 -9.55 -4.02
C ARG A 114 12.47 -9.28 -2.53
N THR A 115 13.10 -10.08 -1.67
CA THR A 115 13.01 -9.91 -0.21
C THR A 115 13.64 -8.58 0.23
N LEU A 116 14.76 -8.19 -0.40
CA LEU A 116 15.38 -6.88 -0.15
C LEU A 116 14.46 -5.72 -0.58
N ALA A 117 13.79 -5.84 -1.72
CA ALA A 117 12.81 -4.84 -2.16
C ALA A 117 11.65 -4.70 -1.16
N TYR A 118 11.12 -5.82 -0.64
CA TYR A 118 10.10 -5.78 0.41
C TYR A 118 10.61 -5.11 1.69
N ALA A 119 11.84 -5.41 2.12
CA ALA A 119 12.46 -4.78 3.28
C ALA A 119 12.64 -3.27 3.07
N ALA A 120 13.07 -2.84 1.89
CA ALA A 120 13.26 -1.43 1.55
C ALA A 120 11.94 -0.65 1.53
N VAL A 121 10.88 -1.21 0.93
CA VAL A 121 9.53 -0.61 0.91
C VAL A 121 8.98 -0.50 2.33
N PHE A 122 9.12 -1.56 3.14
CA PHE A 122 8.65 -1.54 4.52
C PHE A 122 9.43 -0.54 5.37
N ALA A 123 10.76 -0.49 5.22
CA ALA A 123 11.60 0.51 5.90
C ALA A 123 11.21 1.94 5.49
N GLY A 124 11.00 2.19 4.21
CA GLY A 124 10.51 3.47 3.70
C GLY A 124 9.15 3.85 4.29
N ALA A 125 8.22 2.90 4.39
CA ALA A 125 6.90 3.13 4.99
C ALA A 125 7.00 3.46 6.49
N VAL A 126 7.85 2.74 7.25
CA VAL A 126 8.13 3.02 8.67
C VAL A 126 8.76 4.41 8.82
N ALA A 127 9.75 4.74 7.99
CA ALA A 127 10.43 6.04 7.99
C ALA A 127 9.45 7.18 7.67
N LEU A 128 8.59 7.00 6.67
CA LEU A 128 7.56 7.97 6.29
C LEU A 128 6.53 8.17 7.41
N ALA A 129 6.05 7.09 8.00
CA ALA A 129 5.09 7.15 9.10
C ALA A 129 5.67 7.84 10.34
N HIS A 130 6.98 7.65 10.59
CA HIS A 130 7.69 8.29 11.70
C HIS A 130 7.94 9.78 11.45
N SER A 131 8.39 10.15 10.25
CA SER A 131 8.74 11.53 9.90
C SER A 131 7.53 12.45 9.91
N VAL A 132 6.34 11.92 9.66
CA VAL A 132 5.16 12.73 9.42
C VAL A 132 3.94 12.16 10.16
N PRO A 133 3.82 12.50 11.46
CA PRO A 133 2.67 12.06 12.27
C PRO A 133 1.35 12.54 11.69
N GLY A 134 0.35 11.67 11.80
CA GLY A 134 -0.99 11.96 11.30
C GLY A 134 -1.21 11.69 9.80
N ARG A 135 -0.18 11.31 9.06
CA ARG A 135 -0.28 11.00 7.61
C ARG A 135 -0.63 9.54 7.28
N TRP A 136 -0.81 8.67 8.27
CA TRP A 136 -1.31 7.32 8.04
C TRP A 136 -2.58 7.29 7.18
N SER A 137 -3.42 8.33 7.30
CA SER A 137 -4.63 8.47 6.50
C SER A 137 -4.34 8.66 5.00
N ALA A 138 -3.24 9.31 4.65
CA ALA A 138 -2.80 9.43 3.25
C ALA A 138 -2.35 8.08 2.69
N ILE A 139 -1.66 7.26 3.49
CA ILE A 139 -1.21 5.93 3.10
C ILE A 139 -2.42 5.02 2.87
N VAL A 140 -3.38 4.99 3.81
CA VAL A 140 -4.61 4.19 3.66
C VAL A 140 -5.42 4.64 2.44
N ALA A 141 -5.57 5.96 2.25
CA ALA A 141 -6.27 6.50 1.08
C ALA A 141 -5.54 6.15 -0.24
N ALA A 142 -4.20 6.19 -0.25
CA ALA A 142 -3.40 5.82 -1.43
C ALA A 142 -3.57 4.34 -1.79
N ILE A 143 -3.48 3.44 -0.81
CA ILE A 143 -3.71 2.00 -1.01
C ILE A 143 -5.13 1.77 -1.54
N THR A 144 -6.14 2.41 -0.95
CA THR A 144 -7.53 2.29 -1.38
C THR A 144 -7.72 2.79 -2.81
N LEU A 145 -7.19 3.96 -3.14
CA LEU A 145 -7.27 4.54 -4.47
C LEU A 145 -6.59 3.65 -5.52
N SER A 146 -5.41 3.12 -5.21
CA SER A 146 -4.70 2.18 -6.08
C SER A 146 -5.48 0.89 -6.30
N ALA A 147 -6.03 0.31 -5.22
CA ALA A 147 -6.86 -0.90 -5.31
C ALA A 147 -8.10 -0.68 -6.19
N VAL A 148 -8.76 0.48 -6.05
CA VAL A 148 -9.91 0.86 -6.88
C VAL A 148 -9.49 1.06 -8.34
N ALA A 149 -8.39 1.76 -8.61
CA ALA A 149 -7.89 2.00 -9.97
C ALA A 149 -7.50 0.69 -10.67
N ILE A 150 -6.76 -0.18 -9.99
CA ILE A 150 -6.38 -1.51 -10.49
C ILE A 150 -7.61 -2.37 -10.75
N SER A 151 -8.58 -2.37 -9.82
CA SER A 151 -9.83 -3.12 -9.97
C SER A 151 -10.68 -2.60 -11.12
N ALA A 152 -10.78 -1.28 -11.28
CA ALA A 152 -11.49 -0.66 -12.39
C ALA A 152 -10.86 -1.08 -13.72
N TYR A 153 -9.54 -0.98 -13.84
CA TYR A 153 -8.82 -1.44 -15.04
C TYR A 153 -9.07 -2.93 -15.30
N ALA A 154 -8.93 -3.79 -14.29
CA ALA A 154 -9.16 -5.22 -14.42
C ALA A 154 -10.59 -5.54 -14.94
N VAL A 155 -11.61 -4.86 -14.41
CA VAL A 155 -13.00 -5.03 -14.88
C VAL A 155 -13.17 -4.49 -16.31
N LEU A 156 -12.56 -3.35 -16.63
CA LEU A 156 -12.61 -2.79 -17.99
C LEU A 156 -11.99 -3.74 -19.03
N THR A 157 -10.95 -4.50 -18.69
CA THR A 157 -10.41 -5.52 -19.62
C THR A 157 -11.40 -6.61 -19.97
N LYS A 158 -12.38 -6.87 -19.09
CA LYS A 158 -13.48 -7.81 -19.37
C LYS A 158 -14.64 -7.19 -20.16
N ILE A 159 -14.90 -5.90 -19.93
CA ILE A 159 -15.97 -5.17 -20.66
C ILE A 159 -15.52 -4.89 -22.10
N PHE A 160 -14.24 -4.53 -22.28
CA PHE A 160 -13.66 -4.16 -23.57
C PHE A 160 -12.45 -5.04 -23.93
N PRO A 161 -12.63 -6.38 -24.07
CA PRO A 161 -11.51 -7.28 -24.28
C PRO A 161 -10.74 -6.96 -25.56
N GLY A 162 -11.41 -6.66 -26.65
CA GLY A 162 -10.77 -6.37 -27.95
C GLY A 162 -9.85 -5.16 -27.94
N ALA A 163 -10.09 -4.19 -27.07
CA ALA A 163 -9.26 -2.98 -26.96
C ALA A 163 -8.15 -3.10 -25.90
N LEU A 164 -8.45 -3.76 -24.77
CA LEU A 164 -7.57 -3.73 -23.59
C LEU A 164 -6.85 -5.06 -23.36
N ASN A 165 -7.35 -6.18 -23.92
CA ASN A 165 -6.78 -7.50 -23.68
C ASN A 165 -7.18 -8.50 -24.77
N PRO A 166 -6.82 -8.27 -26.04
CA PRO A 166 -7.31 -9.05 -27.20
C PRO A 166 -6.89 -10.53 -27.15
N ASP A 167 -5.80 -10.85 -26.47
CA ASP A 167 -5.24 -12.20 -26.42
C ASP A 167 -5.75 -13.02 -25.21
N GLU A 168 -6.72 -12.51 -24.46
CA GLU A 168 -7.17 -13.21 -23.26
C GLU A 168 -8.16 -14.31 -23.56
N ILE A 169 -7.73 -15.56 -23.29
CA ILE A 169 -8.53 -16.76 -23.41
C ILE A 169 -9.22 -17.12 -22.07
N TYR A 170 -8.79 -16.52 -20.97
CA TYR A 170 -9.21 -16.93 -19.62
C TYR A 170 -10.46 -16.19 -19.13
N ALA A 171 -11.34 -16.94 -18.46
CA ALA A 171 -12.55 -16.35 -17.85
C ALA A 171 -12.27 -15.45 -16.65
N ARG A 172 -11.12 -15.62 -15.98
CA ARG A 172 -10.74 -14.91 -14.74
C ARG A 172 -10.05 -13.59 -15.01
N LEU A 173 -10.27 -12.60 -14.13
CA LEU A 173 -9.51 -11.35 -14.17
C LEU A 173 -8.04 -11.59 -13.82
N ARG A 174 -7.12 -11.15 -14.68
CA ARG A 174 -5.66 -11.32 -14.50
C ARG A 174 -4.89 -10.02 -14.60
N GLN A 175 -5.38 -9.06 -15.37
CA GLN A 175 -4.71 -7.80 -15.61
C GLN A 175 -4.83 -6.86 -14.40
N PRO A 176 -3.80 -6.04 -14.13
CA PRO A 176 -2.54 -5.88 -14.87
C PRO A 176 -1.44 -6.88 -14.48
N PHE A 177 -1.67 -7.75 -13.50
CA PHE A 177 -0.62 -8.62 -12.92
C PHE A 177 -0.35 -9.92 -13.70
N GLY A 178 -1.15 -10.24 -14.72
CA GLY A 178 -1.07 -11.54 -15.39
C GLY A 178 -1.50 -12.73 -14.51
N TYR A 179 -1.83 -12.51 -13.23
CA TYR A 179 -2.18 -13.53 -12.25
C TYR A 179 -3.43 -13.14 -11.43
N TRP A 180 -4.44 -13.98 -11.49
CA TRP A 180 -5.77 -13.71 -10.91
C TRP A 180 -5.77 -13.52 -9.39
N ASN A 181 -4.92 -14.26 -8.64
CA ASN A 181 -4.86 -14.11 -7.18
C ASN A 181 -4.29 -12.76 -6.78
N SER A 182 -3.33 -12.21 -7.52
CA SER A 182 -2.78 -10.89 -7.28
C SER A 182 -3.82 -9.79 -7.48
N VAL A 183 -4.67 -9.92 -8.52
CA VAL A 183 -5.78 -8.98 -8.76
C VAL A 183 -6.79 -9.03 -7.61
N GLY A 184 -7.18 -10.24 -7.19
CA GLY A 184 -8.07 -10.42 -6.05
C GLY A 184 -7.49 -9.88 -4.76
N LEU A 185 -6.20 -10.12 -4.49
CA LEU A 185 -5.53 -9.62 -3.28
C LEU A 185 -5.42 -8.09 -3.29
N ALA A 186 -5.08 -7.48 -4.44
CA ALA A 186 -5.05 -6.04 -4.57
C ALA A 186 -6.42 -5.41 -4.26
N ALA A 187 -7.50 -6.02 -4.74
CA ALA A 187 -8.86 -5.61 -4.40
C ALA A 187 -9.16 -5.77 -2.90
N ALA A 188 -8.75 -6.90 -2.29
CA ALA A 188 -8.96 -7.16 -0.86
C ALA A 188 -8.27 -6.12 0.04
N LEU A 189 -7.07 -5.64 -0.34
CA LEU A 189 -6.36 -4.58 0.39
C LEU A 189 -7.11 -3.25 0.42
N GLY A 190 -7.96 -2.98 -0.57
CA GLY A 190 -8.78 -1.76 -0.61
C GLY A 190 -10.00 -1.79 0.32
N VAL A 191 -10.47 -2.99 0.71
CA VAL A 191 -11.71 -3.14 1.51
C VAL A 191 -11.67 -2.40 2.85
N PRO A 192 -10.65 -2.58 3.72
CA PRO A 192 -10.59 -1.87 4.99
C PRO A 192 -10.56 -0.34 4.80
N GLY A 193 -9.89 0.13 3.76
CA GLY A 193 -9.84 1.56 3.45
C GLY A 193 -11.19 2.12 2.99
N CYS A 194 -11.96 1.39 2.19
CA CYS A 194 -13.33 1.77 1.83
C CYS A 194 -14.25 1.79 3.06
N LEU A 195 -14.15 0.80 3.96
CA LEU A 195 -14.89 0.79 5.22
C LEU A 195 -14.55 2.00 6.08
N TRP A 196 -13.26 2.34 6.18
CA TRP A 196 -12.81 3.52 6.92
C TRP A 196 -13.32 4.83 6.30
N LEU A 197 -13.21 5.00 4.98
CA LEU A 197 -13.71 6.19 4.29
C LEU A 197 -15.23 6.33 4.40
N GLY A 198 -15.98 5.26 4.20
CA GLY A 198 -17.43 5.26 4.26
C GLY A 198 -18.01 5.56 5.65
N THR A 199 -17.22 5.33 6.72
CA THR A 199 -17.63 5.65 8.10
C THR A 199 -17.20 7.02 8.58
N ARG A 200 -16.39 7.76 7.81
CA ARG A 200 -15.95 9.12 8.16
C ARG A 200 -17.10 10.12 8.04
N ARG A 201 -17.23 10.94 9.08
CA ARG A 201 -18.18 12.07 9.11
C ARG A 201 -17.51 13.42 8.85
N THR A 202 -16.17 13.43 8.76
CA THR A 202 -15.36 14.63 8.53
C THR A 202 -14.82 14.63 7.11
N GLY A 203 -14.57 15.80 6.57
CA GLY A 203 -14.09 15.97 5.20
C GLY A 203 -15.22 16.10 4.17
N HIS A 204 -14.90 15.90 2.91
CA HIS A 204 -15.89 15.99 1.81
C HIS A 204 -16.81 14.77 1.81
N GLN A 205 -18.03 14.94 2.25
CA GLN A 205 -19.03 13.85 2.37
C GLN A 205 -19.27 13.13 1.03
N ALA A 206 -19.29 13.86 -0.09
CA ALA A 206 -19.44 13.27 -1.41
C ALA A 206 -18.29 12.31 -1.76
N LEU A 207 -17.05 12.67 -1.45
CA LEU A 207 -15.90 11.78 -1.65
C LEU A 207 -15.95 10.55 -0.72
N ASN A 208 -16.38 10.73 0.52
CA ASN A 208 -16.56 9.61 1.45
C ASN A 208 -17.67 8.65 0.97
N ALA A 209 -18.72 9.17 0.35
CA ALA A 209 -19.81 8.36 -0.22
C ALA A 209 -19.35 7.48 -1.40
N LEU A 210 -18.31 7.90 -2.16
CA LEU A 210 -17.71 7.07 -3.22
C LEU A 210 -17.08 5.77 -2.69
N ALA A 211 -16.84 5.67 -1.38
CA ALA A 211 -16.38 4.43 -0.77
C ALA A 211 -17.34 3.25 -0.97
N TYR A 212 -18.66 3.50 -1.06
CA TYR A 212 -19.66 2.45 -1.26
C TYR A 212 -19.61 1.84 -2.66
N PRO A 213 -19.69 2.61 -3.76
CA PRO A 213 -19.52 2.04 -5.10
C PRO A 213 -18.12 1.46 -5.31
N ALA A 214 -17.08 2.07 -4.71
CA ALA A 214 -15.73 1.51 -4.73
C ALA A 214 -15.68 0.14 -4.05
N LEU A 215 -16.31 -0.04 -2.90
CA LEU A 215 -16.41 -1.33 -2.21
C LEU A 215 -17.12 -2.37 -3.11
N GLY A 216 -18.20 -1.98 -3.78
CA GLY A 216 -18.90 -2.84 -4.74
C GLY A 216 -17.98 -3.29 -5.88
N LEU A 217 -17.18 -2.38 -6.44
CA LEU A 217 -16.20 -2.69 -7.48
C LEU A 217 -15.11 -3.66 -6.98
N LEU A 218 -14.58 -3.44 -5.76
CA LEU A 218 -13.58 -4.33 -5.17
C LEU A 218 -14.12 -5.74 -4.95
N VAL A 219 -15.35 -5.86 -4.43
CA VAL A 219 -16.04 -7.15 -4.24
C VAL A 219 -16.25 -7.84 -5.60
N LEU A 220 -16.75 -7.10 -6.59
CA LEU A 220 -16.94 -7.63 -7.95
C LEU A 220 -15.60 -8.15 -8.51
N THR A 221 -14.52 -7.41 -8.35
CA THR A 221 -13.18 -7.81 -8.82
C THR A 221 -12.71 -9.09 -8.13
N MET A 222 -12.90 -9.21 -6.81
CA MET A 222 -12.55 -10.43 -6.07
C MET A 222 -13.35 -11.64 -6.58
N LEU A 223 -14.64 -11.47 -6.83
CA LEU A 223 -15.50 -12.55 -7.35
C LEU A 223 -15.09 -12.95 -8.77
N LEU A 224 -14.87 -11.99 -9.67
CA LEU A 224 -14.46 -12.26 -11.05
C LEU A 224 -13.01 -12.78 -11.18
N SER A 225 -12.15 -12.54 -10.18
CA SER A 225 -10.83 -13.16 -10.11
C SER A 225 -10.88 -14.62 -9.67
N PHE A 226 -12.00 -15.08 -9.10
CA PHE A 226 -12.17 -16.41 -8.51
C PHE A 226 -11.10 -16.76 -7.46
N SER A 227 -10.59 -15.77 -6.76
CA SER A 227 -9.56 -15.94 -5.73
C SER A 227 -10.20 -16.17 -4.36
N ARG A 228 -10.27 -17.44 -3.95
CA ARG A 228 -10.78 -17.81 -2.60
C ARG A 228 -9.98 -17.17 -1.48
N GLY A 229 -8.65 -17.10 -1.65
CA GLY A 229 -7.74 -16.46 -0.68
C GLY A 229 -8.02 -14.96 -0.53
N ALA A 230 -8.31 -14.26 -1.62
CA ALA A 230 -8.65 -12.83 -1.56
C ALA A 230 -9.97 -12.58 -0.83
N VAL A 231 -11.00 -13.39 -1.10
CA VAL A 231 -12.29 -13.29 -0.41
C VAL A 231 -12.13 -13.56 1.09
N LEU A 232 -11.36 -14.60 1.45
CA LEU A 232 -11.06 -14.92 2.85
C LEU A 232 -10.28 -13.78 3.53
N ALA A 233 -9.25 -13.25 2.89
CA ALA A 233 -8.46 -12.13 3.41
C ALA A 233 -9.31 -10.87 3.61
N ALA A 234 -10.19 -10.54 2.66
CA ALA A 234 -11.12 -9.43 2.77
C ALA A 234 -12.12 -9.62 3.92
N ALA A 235 -12.67 -10.82 4.05
CA ALA A 235 -13.60 -11.16 5.14
C ALA A 235 -12.93 -11.06 6.50
N LEU A 236 -11.73 -11.61 6.66
CA LEU A 236 -10.95 -11.50 7.90
C LEU A 236 -10.58 -10.04 8.21
N GLY A 237 -10.12 -9.28 7.21
CA GLY A 237 -9.79 -7.86 7.36
C GLY A 237 -11.01 -7.01 7.75
N ALA A 238 -12.15 -7.24 7.13
CA ALA A 238 -13.40 -6.56 7.44
C ALA A 238 -13.90 -6.92 8.86
N THR A 239 -13.84 -8.21 9.24
CA THR A 239 -14.21 -8.68 10.57
C THR A 239 -13.32 -8.06 11.63
N PHE A 240 -12.00 -8.08 11.44
CA PHE A 240 -11.05 -7.45 12.33
C PHE A 240 -11.31 -5.94 12.46
N TRP A 241 -11.55 -5.26 11.33
CA TRP A 241 -11.88 -3.83 11.34
C TRP A 241 -13.13 -3.53 12.15
N ILE A 242 -14.21 -4.32 11.97
CA ILE A 242 -15.46 -4.17 12.71
C ILE A 242 -15.28 -4.46 14.21
N ALA A 243 -14.41 -5.42 14.57
CA ALA A 243 -14.14 -5.79 15.94
C ALA A 243 -13.30 -4.74 16.68
N VAL A 244 -12.29 -4.17 16.02
CA VAL A 244 -11.31 -3.26 16.64
C VAL A 244 -11.76 -1.81 16.63
N VAL A 245 -12.45 -1.37 15.57
CA VAL A 245 -12.90 0.02 15.48
C VAL A 245 -14.13 0.22 16.37
N PRO A 246 -14.02 1.06 17.43
CA PRO A 246 -15.12 1.25 18.37
C PRO A 246 -16.36 1.77 17.67
N ARG A 247 -17.45 1.02 17.75
CA ARG A 247 -18.76 1.54 17.34
C ARG A 247 -19.14 2.63 18.34
N ARG A 248 -19.03 3.88 17.96
CA ARG A 248 -19.65 4.95 18.72
C ARG A 248 -21.16 4.70 18.70
N ARG A 249 -21.65 3.99 19.72
CA ARG A 249 -23.08 3.94 20.00
C ARG A 249 -23.53 5.38 20.23
N ARG A 250 -24.50 5.83 19.46
CA ARG A 250 -25.27 7.04 19.73
C ARG A 250 -26.22 6.78 20.89
#